data_2512ff7f1c9d3086606c78b7c0d0a16b
#
_entry.id   2512ff7f1c9d3086606c78b7c0d0a16b
#
_cell.length_a   1.000
_cell.length_b   1.000
_cell.length_c   1.000
_cell.angle_alpha   90.00
_cell.angle_beta   90.00
_cell.angle_gamma   90.00
#
_symmetry.space_group_name_H-M   'P 1'
#
loop_
_entity.id
_entity.type
_entity.pdbx_description
1 polymer ?
#
loop_
_entity_poly.entity_id
_entity_poly.type
_entity_poly.pdbx_seq_one_letter_code
_entity_poly.pdbx_strand_id
1 'polypeptide(L)'
;WIVDMDVIIRETRVFKGPKDKAPAAVLKQRYQQITNDPVLRNKVVFIGNTPCLEYWILLHVFQTTRYYDTCDQVCHEIVKHEPLTGYEKTKKYYLQANDIYKRLKPYLNTAKTNALRTGSFDPDNLQKGLSEMHKIFTELGI
;
A
#
# COMPACT_ATOMS: atom_id res chain seq x y z
N TRP A 1 -9.35 -6.92 -2.55
CA TRP A 1 -8.66 -7.24 -1.30
C TRP A 1 -7.44 -6.35 -1.14
N ILE A 2 -7.51 -5.40 -0.20
CA ILE A 2 -6.44 -4.45 0.10
C ILE A 2 -5.68 -4.96 1.32
N VAL A 3 -4.34 -4.97 1.25
CA VAL A 3 -3.46 -5.48 2.32
C VAL A 3 -2.29 -4.54 2.55
N ASP A 4 -2.09 -4.14 3.79
CA ASP A 4 -0.90 -3.43 4.27
C ASP A 4 0.13 -4.47 4.77
N MET A 5 1.37 -4.34 4.32
CA MET A 5 2.40 -5.37 4.54
C MET A 5 3.17 -5.21 5.85
N ASP A 6 3.15 -4.05 6.48
CA ASP A 6 3.91 -3.78 7.70
C ASP A 6 3.57 -4.74 8.85
N VAL A 7 2.28 -5.04 9.05
CA VAL A 7 1.82 -6.00 10.06
C VAL A 7 2.27 -7.42 9.69
N ILE A 8 2.04 -7.82 8.42
CA ILE A 8 2.42 -9.15 7.93
C ILE A 8 3.92 -9.40 8.09
N ILE A 9 4.75 -8.43 7.69
CA ILE A 9 6.22 -8.52 7.79
C ILE A 9 6.65 -8.59 9.25
N ARG A 10 6.12 -7.70 10.10
CA ARG A 10 6.46 -7.64 11.53
C ARG A 10 6.10 -8.94 12.24
N GLU A 11 4.88 -9.44 12.04
CA GLU A 11 4.42 -10.68 12.68
C GLU A 11 5.20 -11.89 12.17
N THR A 12 5.56 -11.92 10.89
CA THR A 12 6.40 -13.00 10.33
C THR A 12 7.77 -13.03 10.97
N ARG A 13 8.39 -11.89 11.27
CA ARG A 13 9.73 -11.81 11.90
C ARG A 13 9.76 -12.40 13.29
N VAL A 14 8.68 -12.32 14.05
CA VAL A 14 8.59 -12.80 15.43
C VAL A 14 7.91 -14.17 15.55
N PHE A 15 7.42 -14.71 14.45
CA PHE A 15 6.67 -15.96 14.42
C PHE A 15 7.57 -17.15 14.76
N LYS A 16 7.15 -17.98 15.74
CA LYS A 16 7.89 -19.15 16.23
C LYS A 16 7.27 -20.50 15.85
N GLY A 17 6.18 -20.48 15.08
CA GLY A 17 5.48 -21.68 14.64
C GLY A 17 6.07 -22.31 13.36
N PRO A 18 5.39 -23.29 12.76
CA PRO A 18 5.76 -23.90 11.50
C PRO A 18 5.84 -22.83 10.37
N LYS A 19 6.88 -22.90 9.54
CA LYS A 19 7.16 -21.89 8.49
C LYS A 19 6.00 -21.67 7.52
N ASP A 20 5.27 -22.73 7.17
CA ASP A 20 4.10 -22.71 6.29
C ASP A 20 2.91 -21.97 6.90
N LYS A 21 2.90 -21.75 8.22
CA LYS A 21 1.87 -21.01 8.96
C LYS A 21 2.29 -19.59 9.33
N ALA A 22 3.50 -19.18 8.97
CA ALA A 22 3.92 -17.80 9.16
C ALA A 22 3.02 -16.85 8.36
N PRO A 23 2.71 -15.63 8.87
CA PRO A 23 1.80 -14.69 8.21
C PRO A 23 2.11 -14.44 6.73
N ALA A 24 3.38 -14.29 6.38
CA ALA A 24 3.80 -14.12 4.97
C ALA A 24 3.52 -15.37 4.12
N ALA A 25 3.73 -16.58 4.66
CA ALA A 25 3.45 -17.82 3.95
C ALA A 25 1.93 -18.01 3.73
N VAL A 26 1.12 -17.69 4.72
CA VAL A 26 -0.35 -17.73 4.62
C VAL A 26 -0.84 -16.70 3.59
N LEU A 27 -0.29 -15.47 3.59
CA LEU A 27 -0.61 -14.47 2.58
C LEU A 27 -0.27 -14.98 1.17
N LYS A 28 0.94 -15.51 0.98
CA LYS A 28 1.38 -16.08 -0.31
C LYS A 28 0.42 -17.18 -0.78
N GLN A 29 0.08 -18.12 0.09
CA GLN A 29 -0.85 -19.20 -0.24
C GLN A 29 -2.21 -18.67 -0.69
N ARG A 30 -2.79 -17.71 0.04
CA ARG A 30 -4.08 -17.11 -0.32
C ARG A 30 -4.01 -16.33 -1.63
N TYR A 31 -2.95 -15.57 -1.83
CA TYR A 31 -2.71 -14.87 -3.09
C TYR A 31 -2.67 -15.85 -4.27
N GLN A 32 -1.93 -16.96 -4.14
CA GLN A 32 -1.84 -18.00 -5.17
C GLN A 32 -3.19 -18.69 -5.40
N GLN A 33 -3.98 -18.95 -4.35
CA GLN A 33 -5.33 -19.50 -4.49
C GLN A 33 -6.22 -18.59 -5.34
N ILE A 34 -6.19 -17.27 -5.09
CA ILE A 34 -6.98 -16.30 -5.84
C ILE A 34 -6.52 -16.22 -7.31
N THR A 35 -5.22 -16.13 -7.53
CA THR A 35 -4.67 -15.95 -8.89
C THR A 35 -4.76 -17.20 -9.76
N ASN A 36 -4.74 -18.39 -9.16
CA ASN A 36 -4.81 -19.67 -9.87
C ASN A 36 -6.24 -20.17 -10.07
N ASP A 37 -7.21 -19.71 -9.27
CA ASP A 37 -8.61 -20.11 -9.41
C ASP A 37 -9.27 -19.33 -10.57
N PRO A 38 -9.82 -20.02 -11.59
CA PRO A 38 -10.44 -19.37 -12.77
C PRO A 38 -11.62 -18.46 -12.41
N VAL A 39 -12.33 -18.74 -11.32
CA VAL A 39 -13.47 -17.94 -10.87
C VAL A 39 -13.00 -16.75 -10.04
N LEU A 40 -12.13 -16.98 -9.07
CA LEU A 40 -11.68 -15.96 -8.13
C LEU A 40 -10.83 -14.89 -8.82
N ARG A 41 -9.92 -15.26 -9.71
CA ARG A 41 -9.05 -14.30 -10.43
C ARG A 41 -9.81 -13.24 -11.21
N ASN A 42 -11.07 -13.52 -11.61
CA ASN A 42 -11.92 -12.59 -12.33
C ASN A 42 -12.88 -11.80 -11.41
N LYS A 43 -12.90 -12.12 -10.10
CA LYS A 43 -13.78 -11.47 -9.12
C LYS A 43 -13.05 -10.76 -8.00
N VAL A 44 -11.77 -11.07 -7.80
CA VAL A 44 -10.98 -10.53 -6.70
C VAL A 44 -9.74 -9.83 -7.25
N VAL A 45 -9.66 -8.53 -7.04
CA VAL A 45 -8.45 -7.75 -7.31
C VAL A 45 -7.65 -7.64 -6.02
N PHE A 46 -6.41 -8.14 -6.05
CA PHE A 46 -5.47 -7.96 -4.94
C PHE A 46 -4.75 -6.61 -5.08
N ILE A 47 -4.66 -5.88 -3.98
CA ILE A 47 -4.00 -4.58 -3.89
C ILE A 47 -3.07 -4.58 -2.68
N GLY A 48 -1.78 -4.64 -2.94
CA GLY A 48 -0.73 -4.58 -1.91
C GLY A 48 -0.24 -3.15 -1.68
N ASN A 49 -0.01 -2.81 -0.40
CA ASN A 49 0.72 -1.62 0.00
C ASN A 49 1.89 -2.03 0.91
N THR A 50 3.09 -1.62 0.56
CA THR A 50 4.29 -1.87 1.36
C THR A 50 5.00 -0.56 1.68
N PRO A 51 5.10 -0.17 2.94
CA PRO A 51 4.64 -0.93 4.11
C PRO A 51 3.13 -0.82 4.38
N CYS A 52 2.47 0.29 4.02
CA CYS A 52 1.10 0.60 4.40
C CYS A 52 0.44 1.57 3.41
N LEU A 53 -0.85 1.86 3.60
CA LEU A 53 -1.63 2.78 2.76
C LEU A 53 -1.00 4.18 2.66
N GLU A 54 -0.30 4.64 3.70
CA GLU A 54 0.39 5.93 3.67
C GLU A 54 1.45 6.01 2.57
N TYR A 55 1.96 4.90 2.10
CA TYR A 55 2.85 4.89 0.93
C TYR A 55 2.13 5.39 -0.34
N TRP A 56 0.85 5.05 -0.52
CA TRP A 56 0.03 5.63 -1.57
C TRP A 56 -0.15 7.15 -1.40
N ILE A 57 -0.36 7.62 -0.17
CA ILE A 57 -0.45 9.06 0.13
C ILE A 57 0.85 9.76 -0.27
N LEU A 58 2.00 9.21 0.08
CA LEU A 58 3.32 9.72 -0.29
C LEU A 58 3.49 9.84 -1.81
N LEU A 59 3.01 8.86 -2.57
CA LEU A 59 3.15 8.84 -4.04
C LEU A 59 2.38 9.96 -4.75
N HIS A 60 1.46 10.66 -4.10
CA HIS A 60 0.83 11.86 -4.65
C HIS A 60 1.82 13.02 -4.79
N VAL A 61 2.79 13.13 -3.88
CA VAL A 61 3.67 14.29 -3.75
C VAL A 61 5.16 13.97 -3.95
N PHE A 62 5.52 12.70 -3.86
CA PHE A 62 6.92 12.28 -3.96
C PHE A 62 7.04 10.96 -4.73
N GLN A 63 7.84 10.98 -5.82
CA GLN A 63 8.14 9.77 -6.56
C GLN A 63 9.25 8.98 -5.87
N THR A 64 8.95 7.77 -5.44
CA THR A 64 9.92 6.86 -4.82
C THR A 64 9.57 5.41 -5.09
N THR A 65 10.58 4.55 -5.12
CA THR A 65 10.47 3.08 -5.10
C THR A 65 11.16 2.50 -3.85
N ARG A 66 11.59 3.41 -2.94
CA ARG A 66 12.30 3.04 -1.73
C ARG A 66 11.42 2.16 -0.83
N TYR A 67 12.00 1.10 -0.31
CA TYR A 67 11.41 0.33 0.78
C TYR A 67 11.56 1.10 2.10
N TYR A 68 10.47 1.18 2.85
CA TYR A 68 10.43 1.65 4.24
C TYR A 68 10.02 0.47 5.11
N ASP A 69 10.70 0.27 6.23
CA ASP A 69 10.46 -0.89 7.11
C ASP A 69 9.17 -0.75 7.93
N THR A 70 8.76 0.49 8.20
CA THR A 70 7.58 0.81 9.01
C THR A 70 6.74 1.92 8.38
N CYS A 71 5.46 1.94 8.73
CA CYS A 71 4.55 3.02 8.33
C CYS A 71 4.98 4.38 8.90
N ASP A 72 5.58 4.42 10.10
CA ASP A 72 6.07 5.65 10.70
C ASP A 72 7.18 6.30 9.86
N GLN A 73 8.06 5.51 9.27
CA GLN A 73 9.08 6.03 8.36
C GLN A 73 8.45 6.69 7.12
N VAL A 74 7.36 6.13 6.60
CA VAL A 74 6.60 6.74 5.50
C VAL A 74 5.96 8.04 5.95
N CYS A 75 5.33 8.07 7.13
CA CYS A 75 4.73 9.29 7.68
C CYS A 75 5.77 10.40 7.89
N HIS A 76 6.97 10.06 8.38
CA HIS A 76 8.08 11.01 8.48
C HIS A 76 8.57 11.53 7.12
N GLU A 77 8.42 10.76 6.05
CA GLU A 77 8.72 11.26 4.70
C GLU A 77 7.61 12.17 4.19
N ILE A 78 6.34 11.81 4.38
CA ILE A 78 5.17 12.58 3.93
C ILE A 78 5.24 14.04 4.39
N VAL A 79 5.57 14.29 5.67
CA VAL A 79 5.57 15.64 6.25
C VAL A 79 6.63 16.57 5.67
N LYS A 80 7.55 16.07 4.85
CA LYS A 80 8.57 16.88 4.15
C LYS A 80 8.05 17.50 2.85
N HIS A 81 6.87 17.09 2.38
CA HIS A 81 6.37 17.44 1.06
C HIS A 81 5.03 18.19 1.14
N GLU A 82 4.96 19.38 0.49
CA GLU A 82 3.69 20.08 0.31
C GLU A 82 2.73 19.28 -0.60
N PRO A 83 1.41 19.31 -0.35
CA PRO A 83 0.70 20.07 0.70
C PRO A 83 0.51 19.27 2.00
N LEU A 84 1.38 18.30 2.30
CA LEU A 84 1.25 17.36 3.40
C LEU A 84 2.19 17.62 4.59
N THR A 85 2.84 18.79 4.64
CA THR A 85 3.79 19.13 5.72
C THR A 85 3.22 19.06 7.13
N GLY A 86 1.90 19.18 7.29
CA GLY A 86 1.20 19.00 8.56
C GLY A 86 0.49 17.66 8.68
N TYR A 87 0.90 16.64 7.91
CA TYR A 87 0.24 15.34 7.94
C TYR A 87 0.29 14.69 9.32
N GLU A 88 -0.86 14.26 9.79
CA GLU A 88 -1.03 13.46 11.00
C GLU A 88 -1.98 12.29 10.73
N LYS A 89 -1.63 11.10 11.19
CA LYS A 89 -2.50 9.92 11.10
C LYS A 89 -3.60 9.98 12.17
N THR A 90 -4.42 11.04 12.15
CA THR A 90 -5.51 11.27 13.10
C THR A 90 -6.84 11.52 12.40
N LYS A 91 -7.94 11.11 13.03
CA LYS A 91 -9.28 11.38 12.53
C LYS A 91 -9.51 12.88 12.32
N LYS A 92 -8.97 13.72 13.23
CA LYS A 92 -9.05 15.18 13.13
C LYS A 92 -8.42 15.70 11.84
N TYR A 93 -7.23 15.19 11.47
CA TYR A 93 -6.54 15.58 10.25
C TYR A 93 -7.32 15.20 8.99
N TYR A 94 -7.88 13.97 8.97
CA TYR A 94 -8.64 13.48 7.82
C TYR A 94 -9.97 14.19 7.60
N LEU A 95 -10.64 14.66 8.68
CA LEU A 95 -11.98 15.26 8.62
C LEU A 95 -12.00 16.79 8.68
N GLN A 96 -10.87 17.47 8.62
CA GLN A 96 -10.84 18.93 8.61
C GLN A 96 -11.45 19.50 7.29
N ALA A 97 -11.82 20.79 7.29
CA ALA A 97 -12.51 21.44 6.16
C ALA A 97 -11.78 21.31 4.81
N ASN A 98 -10.41 21.39 4.83
CA ASN A 98 -9.55 21.03 3.71
C ASN A 98 -9.01 19.62 3.96
N ASP A 99 -9.88 18.63 3.83
CA ASP A 99 -9.59 17.24 4.11
C ASP A 99 -8.51 16.67 3.18
N ILE A 100 -8.00 15.46 3.52
CA ILE A 100 -6.93 14.81 2.76
C ILE A 100 -7.32 14.59 1.29
N TYR A 101 -8.59 14.27 1.02
CA TYR A 101 -9.06 14.07 -0.35
C TYR A 101 -8.93 15.35 -1.19
N LYS A 102 -9.39 16.49 -0.66
CA LYS A 102 -9.30 17.78 -1.37
C LYS A 102 -7.86 18.18 -1.65
N ARG A 103 -6.96 17.91 -0.69
CA ARG A 103 -5.52 18.19 -0.85
C ARG A 103 -4.87 17.31 -1.89
N LEU A 104 -5.23 16.03 -1.96
CA LEU A 104 -4.59 15.05 -2.82
C LEU A 104 -5.22 14.93 -4.21
N LYS A 105 -6.49 15.30 -4.37
CA LYS A 105 -7.21 15.22 -5.64
C LYS A 105 -6.44 15.83 -6.84
N PRO A 106 -5.79 17.00 -6.72
CA PRO A 106 -5.00 17.58 -7.83
C PRO A 106 -3.82 16.70 -8.25
N TYR A 107 -3.30 15.86 -7.37
CA TYR A 107 -2.13 15.00 -7.57
C TYR A 107 -2.47 13.55 -7.91
N LEU A 108 -3.75 13.21 -8.10
CA LEU A 108 -4.19 11.84 -8.29
C LEU A 108 -3.51 11.17 -9.50
N ASN A 109 -3.39 11.88 -10.62
CA ASN A 109 -2.73 11.33 -11.82
C ASN A 109 -1.22 11.12 -11.58
N THR A 110 -0.58 12.00 -10.81
CA THR A 110 0.81 11.84 -10.37
C THR A 110 0.95 10.57 -9.53
N ALA A 111 0.04 10.36 -8.57
CA ALA A 111 0.04 9.18 -7.72
C ALA A 111 -0.15 7.88 -8.53
N LYS A 112 -1.10 7.86 -9.49
CA LYS A 112 -1.30 6.72 -10.40
C LYS A 112 -0.01 6.39 -11.16
N THR A 113 0.64 7.40 -11.75
CA THR A 113 1.89 7.24 -12.49
C THR A 113 3.04 6.75 -11.61
N ASN A 114 3.18 7.32 -10.41
CA ASN A 114 4.23 6.94 -9.47
C ASN A 114 4.02 5.52 -8.94
N ALA A 115 2.75 5.13 -8.68
CA ALA A 115 2.41 3.77 -8.25
C ALA A 115 2.76 2.72 -9.30
N LEU A 116 2.47 2.97 -10.59
CA LEU A 116 2.88 2.08 -11.67
C LEU A 116 4.39 1.81 -11.68
N ARG A 117 5.22 2.80 -11.32
CA ARG A 117 6.67 2.66 -11.24
C ARG A 117 7.14 1.79 -10.07
N THR A 118 6.33 1.59 -9.04
CA THR A 118 6.65 0.67 -7.95
C THR A 118 6.54 -0.80 -8.36
N GLY A 119 5.89 -1.08 -9.50
CA GLY A 119 5.68 -2.42 -10.05
C GLY A 119 4.49 -3.14 -9.43
N SER A 120 4.53 -4.47 -9.49
CA SER A 120 3.45 -5.33 -9.00
C SER A 120 3.86 -6.07 -7.73
N PHE A 121 2.85 -6.51 -6.99
CA PHE A 121 3.03 -7.35 -5.80
C PHE A 121 3.73 -8.66 -6.15
N ASP A 122 4.74 -8.98 -5.37
CA ASP A 122 5.48 -10.25 -5.43
C ASP A 122 5.43 -10.90 -4.04
N PRO A 123 4.72 -12.03 -3.90
CA PRO A 123 4.60 -12.72 -2.61
C PRO A 123 5.93 -13.29 -2.10
N ASP A 124 6.95 -13.38 -2.95
CA ASP A 124 8.28 -13.83 -2.59
C ASP A 124 9.22 -12.69 -2.19
N ASN A 125 8.83 -11.44 -2.46
CA ASN A 125 9.61 -10.25 -2.11
C ASN A 125 8.72 -9.17 -1.49
N LEU A 126 8.41 -9.31 -0.20
CA LEU A 126 7.60 -8.32 0.53
C LEU A 126 8.37 -7.06 0.92
N GLN A 127 9.70 -7.06 0.83
CA GLN A 127 10.56 -5.92 1.20
C GLN A 127 10.85 -5.02 0.00
N LYS A 128 9.80 -4.58 -0.66
CA LYS A 128 9.85 -3.67 -1.81
C LYS A 128 8.84 -2.56 -1.60
N GLY A 129 9.26 -1.30 -1.80
CA GLY A 129 8.32 -0.18 -1.78
C GLY A 129 7.28 -0.34 -2.89
N LEU A 130 6.01 -0.47 -2.51
CA LEU A 130 4.92 -0.80 -3.42
C LEU A 130 3.62 -0.14 -3.00
N SER A 131 2.87 0.38 -3.98
CA SER A 131 1.43 0.59 -3.81
C SER A 131 0.70 0.27 -5.11
N GLU A 132 -0.28 -0.61 -5.02
CA GLU A 132 -1.14 -0.96 -6.16
C GLU A 132 -2.50 -0.26 -6.10
N MET A 133 -2.64 0.80 -5.29
CA MET A 133 -3.90 1.54 -5.13
C MET A 133 -4.44 2.12 -6.45
N HIS A 134 -3.60 2.36 -7.45
CA HIS A 134 -4.02 2.78 -8.78
C HIS A 134 -5.00 1.78 -9.44
N LYS A 135 -4.94 0.49 -9.08
CA LYS A 135 -5.85 -0.54 -9.61
C LYS A 135 -7.31 -0.26 -9.27
N ILE A 136 -7.60 0.35 -8.10
CA ILE A 136 -8.98 0.70 -7.72
C ILE A 136 -9.62 1.59 -8.78
N PHE A 137 -8.89 2.58 -9.27
CA PHE A 137 -9.41 3.52 -10.27
C PHE A 137 -9.64 2.84 -11.61
N THR A 138 -8.77 1.91 -11.99
CA THR A 138 -8.94 1.10 -13.21
C THR A 138 -10.18 0.22 -13.11
N GLU A 139 -10.38 -0.47 -12.00
CA GLU A 139 -11.52 -1.37 -11.77
C GLU A 139 -12.85 -0.60 -11.70
N LEU A 140 -12.84 0.62 -11.16
CA LEU A 140 -14.03 1.47 -11.08
C LEU A 140 -14.28 2.31 -12.35
N GLY A 141 -13.35 2.30 -13.31
CA GLY A 141 -13.45 3.08 -14.55
C GLY A 141 -13.36 4.60 -14.33
N ILE A 142 -12.60 5.05 -13.33
CA ILE A 142 -12.45 6.47 -12.94
C ILE A 142 -10.99 6.92 -12.90
#